data_05c400b61c8210df57b5bac4196ad2f6
#
_entry.id   05c400b61c8210df57b5bac4196ad2f6
#
_cell.length_a   1.000
_cell.length_b   1.000
_cell.length_c   1.000
_cell.angle_alpha   90.00
_cell.angle_beta   90.00
_cell.angle_gamma   90.00
#
_symmetry.space_group_name_H-M   'P 1'
#
loop_
_entity.id
_entity.type
_entity.pdbx_description
1 polymer ?
#
loop_
_entity_poly.entity_id
_entity_poly.type
_entity_poly.pdbx_seq_one_letter_code
_entity_poly.pdbx_strand_id
1 'polypeptide(L)'
;MKIFFNKGIWLIASVIFMVVAFSSCKKNNAAKTNEAQNPMAQAFIKAQTTDKPKTKTVSKNDDAPVAEETNIPAVERIKFNKDNAVVDNGNKPFNERKAIDIVRDMTTGWNLGNTFDATGGGKSLESELSWGQPKTTKAMIDVLAASGIKTIRIPISWGHHIMDSNYTIQNAWMKRVKEVVDWAIEDGMYVVINIHHDNYAKDAKMPAREGFYPTDENYNNSADFVCNVWAQIALAFNNGYDEHLVFEVLNEPRLCGTNEEWYYNATSPKSIKAMANLNKLTQNILDVIRASGGNNKKRLVAVPSLQASPESALARTFKMPEDYDGSKDRLIVSVHMYTPYNFAMESPGITKYSDSVKKEFTSMFKKLNDHFIANGYAVYIGEYGATNKNNLEDRIAWFHDFIKESRVYGMPCFLWDNGVWEVEGTEYSEHYGYYNRRTQEWYFPEIIKAINEEIK
;
A
#
# COMPACT_ATOMS: atom_id res chain seq x y z
N MET A 1 -51.85 -25.21 21.90
CA MET A 1 -50.65 -26.04 21.84
C MET A 1 -49.45 -25.12 21.61
N LYS A 2 -48.76 -24.78 22.71
CA LYS A 2 -47.61 -23.85 22.71
C LYS A 2 -46.36 -24.62 22.35
N ILE A 3 -45.65 -24.20 21.31
CA ILE A 3 -44.32 -24.70 21.03
C ILE A 3 -43.33 -23.56 21.33
N PHE A 4 -42.52 -23.78 22.34
CA PHE A 4 -41.38 -22.93 22.73
C PHE A 4 -40.26 -23.14 21.73
N PHE A 5 -39.77 -22.06 21.12
CA PHE A 5 -38.46 -22.03 20.43
C PHE A 5 -37.38 -21.54 21.39
N ASN A 6 -36.44 -22.40 21.62
CA ASN A 6 -35.30 -22.22 22.49
C ASN A 6 -34.28 -21.32 21.77
N LYS A 7 -34.04 -20.13 22.32
CA LYS A 7 -32.89 -19.27 21.95
C LYS A 7 -31.69 -19.75 22.74
N GLY A 8 -30.70 -20.27 22.04
CA GLY A 8 -29.43 -20.62 22.66
C GLY A 8 -28.53 -21.30 21.63
N ILE A 9 -27.27 -20.80 21.55
CA ILE A 9 -26.17 -21.37 20.80
C ILE A 9 -26.06 -20.87 19.34
N TRP A 10 -25.58 -19.61 19.19
CA TRP A 10 -24.71 -19.17 18.11
C TRP A 10 -23.96 -17.90 18.59
N LEU A 11 -23.06 -18.09 19.53
CA LEU A 11 -22.05 -17.08 19.90
C LEU A 11 -20.89 -17.87 20.51
N ILE A 12 -19.94 -18.25 19.72
CA ILE A 12 -18.54 -18.63 20.07
C ILE A 12 -17.98 -19.37 18.81
N ALA A 13 -17.54 -18.62 17.81
CA ALA A 13 -16.65 -19.15 16.76
C ALA A 13 -15.96 -18.06 15.92
N SER A 14 -15.92 -16.79 16.36
CA SER A 14 -15.28 -15.72 15.58
C SER A 14 -14.19 -14.94 16.32
N VAL A 15 -13.67 -15.43 17.45
CA VAL A 15 -12.70 -14.67 18.29
C VAL A 15 -11.33 -15.37 18.44
N ILE A 16 -11.01 -16.44 17.69
CA ILE A 16 -9.80 -17.21 17.96
C ILE A 16 -8.86 -17.24 16.72
N PHE A 17 -8.67 -16.19 15.97
CA PHE A 17 -7.58 -16.22 14.95
C PHE A 17 -6.79 -14.91 14.76
N MET A 18 -6.98 -13.90 15.62
CA MET A 18 -6.17 -12.66 15.58
C MET A 18 -5.23 -12.47 16.80
N VAL A 19 -5.01 -13.48 17.63
CA VAL A 19 -4.20 -13.36 18.87
C VAL A 19 -2.85 -14.09 18.79
N VAL A 20 -2.35 -14.47 17.64
CA VAL A 20 -1.07 -15.22 17.56
C VAL A 20 0.13 -14.35 17.17
N ALA A 21 -0.01 -13.04 16.99
CA ALA A 21 1.15 -12.17 16.73
C ALA A 21 1.68 -11.40 17.95
N PHE A 22 0.99 -11.42 19.12
CA PHE A 22 1.41 -10.63 20.28
C PHE A 22 1.33 -11.38 21.61
N SER A 23 1.89 -12.56 21.73
CA SER A 23 2.00 -13.20 23.03
C SER A 23 3.33 -13.92 23.23
N SER A 24 4.33 -13.19 23.68
CA SER A 24 5.31 -13.72 24.62
C SER A 24 5.96 -12.55 25.40
N CYS A 25 5.30 -12.11 26.46
CA CYS A 25 6.01 -11.65 27.65
C CYS A 25 5.12 -11.77 28.88
N LYS A 26 5.71 -12.36 29.93
CA LYS A 26 5.07 -12.82 31.16
C LYS A 26 4.59 -11.68 32.06
N LYS A 27 3.51 -12.00 32.83
CA LYS A 27 2.94 -11.29 33.97
C LYS A 27 3.97 -10.76 34.97
N ASN A 28 3.77 -9.54 35.43
CA ASN A 28 3.66 -9.22 36.86
C ASN A 28 3.14 -7.81 37.10
N ASN A 29 2.35 -7.70 38.18
CA ASN A 29 1.53 -6.57 38.68
C ASN A 29 2.23 -5.21 38.80
N ALA A 30 1.56 -4.14 38.44
CA ALA A 30 1.12 -3.04 39.34
C ALA A 30 0.74 -1.81 38.51
N ALA A 31 -0.40 -1.23 38.83
CA ALA A 31 -0.92 -0.02 38.20
C ALA A 31 0.05 1.17 38.39
N LYS A 32 0.48 1.75 37.28
CA LYS A 32 0.94 3.15 37.15
C LYS A 32 0.77 3.54 35.69
N THR A 33 0.13 4.68 35.46
CA THR A 33 -0.05 5.43 34.23
C THR A 33 1.19 5.34 33.31
N ASN A 34 1.05 4.70 32.17
CA ASN A 34 2.12 4.59 31.18
C ASN A 34 1.67 5.13 29.82
N GLU A 35 1.95 6.41 29.58
CA GLU A 35 1.92 7.05 28.26
C GLU A 35 3.06 6.60 27.32
N ALA A 36 3.76 5.51 27.61
CA ALA A 36 5.06 5.22 27.00
C ALA A 36 5.21 3.82 26.36
N GLN A 37 4.15 3.12 25.94
CA GLN A 37 4.33 1.73 25.49
C GLN A 37 3.69 1.34 24.14
N ASN A 38 3.52 2.29 23.22
CA ASN A 38 3.25 1.90 21.82
C ASN A 38 4.56 2.02 21.01
N PRO A 39 5.14 0.91 20.51
CA PRO A 39 6.39 0.93 19.73
C PRO A 39 6.31 1.84 18.50
N MET A 40 5.14 1.97 17.89
CA MET A 40 4.90 2.87 16.74
C MET A 40 4.96 4.35 17.15
N ALA A 41 4.30 4.72 18.25
CA ALA A 41 4.32 6.11 18.76
C ALA A 41 5.74 6.52 19.20
N GLN A 42 6.49 5.61 19.83
CA GLN A 42 7.88 5.87 20.22
C GLN A 42 8.81 6.01 19.01
N ALA A 43 8.58 5.24 17.96
CA ALA A 43 9.33 5.34 16.72
C ALA A 43 9.11 6.70 16.04
N PHE A 44 7.87 7.17 16.01
CA PHE A 44 7.49 8.45 15.39
C PHE A 44 8.03 9.68 16.16
N ILE A 45 7.95 9.66 17.50
CA ILE A 45 8.45 10.74 18.37
C ILE A 45 9.99 10.81 18.29
N LYS A 46 10.68 9.66 18.21
CA LYS A 46 12.13 9.60 18.14
C LYS A 46 12.68 10.11 16.80
N ALA A 47 11.94 9.93 15.72
CA ALA A 47 12.31 10.45 14.40
C ALA A 47 12.27 12.00 14.31
N GLN A 48 11.45 12.66 15.16
CA GLN A 48 11.31 14.12 15.16
C GLN A 48 12.33 14.85 16.05
N THR A 49 13.04 14.16 16.95
CA THR A 49 13.91 14.80 17.96
C THR A 49 15.42 14.73 17.70
N THR A 50 15.88 14.12 16.63
CA THR A 50 17.32 14.00 16.34
C THR A 50 17.79 14.97 15.25
N ASP A 51 18.00 16.23 15.64
CA ASP A 51 18.82 17.16 14.88
C ASP A 51 20.10 17.46 15.65
N LYS A 52 21.22 16.87 15.21
CA LYS A 52 22.59 17.45 15.07
C LYS A 52 23.67 16.36 14.94
N PRO A 53 24.51 16.40 13.91
CA PRO A 53 25.56 15.40 13.69
C PRO A 53 26.84 15.72 14.50
N LYS A 54 27.33 14.74 15.25
CA LYS A 54 28.70 14.72 15.75
C LYS A 54 29.54 13.76 14.91
N THR A 55 30.50 14.29 14.20
CA THR A 55 31.55 13.58 13.48
C THR A 55 32.35 12.68 14.43
N LYS A 56 32.45 11.39 14.12
CA LYS A 56 33.50 10.49 14.64
C LYS A 56 34.12 9.68 13.50
N THR A 57 35.42 9.72 13.49
CA THR A 57 36.37 9.02 12.65
C THR A 57 36.17 7.49 12.69
N VAL A 58 36.13 6.88 11.49
CA VAL A 58 36.03 5.43 11.28
C VAL A 58 37.45 4.84 11.15
N SER A 59 37.77 3.84 11.95
CA SER A 59 38.94 2.95 11.77
C SER A 59 38.54 1.81 10.80
N LYS A 60 39.48 1.51 9.90
CA LYS A 60 39.43 0.39 8.97
C LYS A 60 39.72 -0.94 9.70
N ASN A 61 38.97 -1.96 9.42
CA ASN A 61 39.29 -3.34 9.08
C ASN A 61 38.16 -4.26 9.52
N ASP A 62 37.56 -4.92 8.54
CA ASP A 62 37.20 -6.33 8.57
C ASP A 62 36.63 -6.69 7.19
N ASP A 63 37.53 -7.17 6.33
CA ASP A 63 37.18 -7.77 5.04
C ASP A 63 36.76 -9.21 5.27
N ALA A 64 35.44 -9.48 5.37
CA ALA A 64 34.86 -10.77 5.03
C ALA A 64 34.54 -10.77 3.53
N PRO A 65 34.77 -11.87 2.78
CA PRO A 65 34.50 -11.92 1.36
C PRO A 65 33.00 -11.74 1.14
N VAL A 66 32.63 -10.61 0.55
CA VAL A 66 31.30 -10.39 -0.01
C VAL A 66 31.15 -11.42 -1.14
N ALA A 67 30.19 -12.36 -1.00
CA ALA A 67 29.82 -13.23 -2.10
C ALA A 67 29.56 -12.35 -3.33
N GLU A 68 30.21 -12.64 -4.46
CA GLU A 68 29.94 -11.95 -5.73
C GLU A 68 28.43 -12.02 -5.98
N GLU A 69 27.77 -10.84 -5.87
CA GLU A 69 26.39 -10.68 -6.33
C GLU A 69 26.41 -10.97 -7.83
N THR A 70 26.00 -12.17 -8.22
CA THR A 70 25.68 -12.44 -9.63
C THR A 70 24.53 -11.52 -9.99
N ASN A 71 24.83 -10.47 -10.75
CA ASN A 71 23.88 -9.47 -11.20
C ASN A 71 23.02 -10.09 -12.33
N ILE A 72 22.05 -10.93 -11.93
CA ILE A 72 21.14 -11.60 -12.86
C ILE A 72 20.18 -10.55 -13.39
N PRO A 73 20.11 -10.29 -14.71
CA PRO A 73 19.15 -9.37 -15.29
C PRO A 73 17.70 -9.75 -14.91
N ALA A 74 16.87 -8.76 -14.67
CA ALA A 74 15.50 -8.96 -14.18
C ALA A 74 14.68 -9.91 -15.08
N VAL A 75 14.84 -9.82 -16.38
CA VAL A 75 14.13 -10.67 -17.37
C VAL A 75 14.61 -12.13 -17.36
N GLU A 76 15.84 -12.38 -16.94
CA GLU A 76 16.40 -13.74 -16.83
C GLU A 76 15.93 -14.47 -15.57
N ARG A 77 15.31 -13.73 -14.63
CA ARG A 77 14.71 -14.28 -13.42
C ARG A 77 13.32 -14.90 -13.65
N ILE A 78 12.74 -14.72 -14.84
CA ILE A 78 11.40 -15.19 -15.17
C ILE A 78 11.41 -16.70 -15.40
N LYS A 79 10.67 -17.45 -14.56
CA LYS A 79 10.65 -18.92 -14.54
C LYS A 79 9.33 -19.54 -14.93
N PHE A 80 8.20 -18.80 -14.80
CA PHE A 80 6.88 -19.35 -15.10
C PHE A 80 6.73 -19.65 -16.60
N ASN A 81 5.88 -20.66 -16.92
CA ASN A 81 5.56 -20.96 -18.31
C ASN A 81 4.50 -19.98 -18.83
N LYS A 82 4.86 -19.18 -19.82
CA LYS A 82 3.99 -18.16 -20.43
C LYS A 82 2.74 -18.77 -21.10
N ASP A 83 2.81 -20.00 -21.58
CA ASP A 83 1.67 -20.69 -22.20
C ASP A 83 0.54 -20.97 -21.20
N ASN A 84 0.86 -20.99 -19.90
CA ASN A 84 -0.09 -21.21 -18.81
C ASN A 84 -0.58 -19.89 -18.15
N ALA A 85 -0.09 -18.74 -18.61
CA ALA A 85 -0.45 -17.45 -18.01
C ALA A 85 -1.72 -16.86 -18.66
N VAL A 86 -2.40 -15.98 -17.91
CA VAL A 86 -3.44 -15.12 -18.51
C VAL A 86 -2.75 -14.07 -19.36
N VAL A 87 -3.14 -13.98 -20.62
CA VAL A 87 -2.59 -13.02 -21.59
C VAL A 87 -3.68 -12.05 -22.02
N ASP A 88 -3.34 -10.78 -22.03
CA ASP A 88 -4.18 -9.73 -22.61
C ASP A 88 -3.99 -9.66 -24.13
N ASN A 89 -5.10 -9.81 -24.86
CA ASN A 89 -5.15 -9.74 -26.31
C ASN A 89 -5.87 -8.47 -26.80
N GLY A 90 -6.07 -7.49 -25.94
CA GLY A 90 -6.70 -6.23 -26.31
C GLY A 90 -5.82 -5.34 -27.19
N ASN A 91 -6.41 -4.23 -27.66
CA ASN A 91 -5.71 -3.26 -28.50
C ASN A 91 -6.32 -1.86 -28.27
N LYS A 92 -6.12 -1.30 -27.06
CA LYS A 92 -6.47 0.08 -26.75
C LYS A 92 -5.32 1.02 -27.07
N PRO A 93 -5.57 2.17 -27.71
CA PRO A 93 -4.55 3.20 -27.86
C PRO A 93 -4.15 3.73 -26.48
N PHE A 94 -2.86 4.00 -26.29
CA PHE A 94 -2.33 4.60 -25.07
C PHE A 94 -2.09 6.09 -25.30
N ASN A 95 -2.65 6.94 -24.42
CA ASN A 95 -2.44 8.37 -24.46
C ASN A 95 -1.11 8.72 -23.78
N GLU A 96 -0.17 9.29 -24.54
CA GLU A 96 1.21 9.55 -24.09
C GLU A 96 1.35 10.87 -23.31
N ARG A 97 0.43 11.16 -22.40
CA ARG A 97 0.57 12.28 -21.47
C ARG A 97 1.60 11.96 -20.38
N LYS A 98 2.19 12.99 -19.80
CA LYS A 98 3.12 12.84 -18.68
C LYS A 98 2.40 12.36 -17.42
N ALA A 99 3.10 11.58 -16.60
CA ALA A 99 2.57 11.11 -15.32
C ALA A 99 2.03 12.25 -14.45
N ILE A 100 2.72 13.39 -14.43
CA ILE A 100 2.32 14.54 -13.62
C ILE A 100 0.96 15.13 -14.06
N ASP A 101 0.62 15.03 -15.33
CA ASP A 101 -0.67 15.52 -15.84
C ASP A 101 -1.79 14.51 -15.60
N ILE A 102 -1.50 13.21 -15.83
CA ILE A 102 -2.46 12.12 -15.60
C ILE A 102 -2.80 12.02 -14.10
N VAL A 103 -1.78 12.10 -13.24
CA VAL A 103 -1.97 12.03 -11.77
C VAL A 103 -2.87 13.16 -11.27
N ARG A 104 -2.81 14.36 -11.85
CA ARG A 104 -3.73 15.46 -11.51
C ARG A 104 -5.19 15.14 -11.85
N ASP A 105 -5.43 14.40 -12.93
CA ASP A 105 -6.79 13.98 -13.33
C ASP A 105 -7.35 12.86 -12.44
N MET A 106 -6.49 12.10 -11.74
CA MET A 106 -6.92 11.08 -10.78
C MET A 106 -7.68 11.64 -9.58
N THR A 107 -7.55 12.92 -9.29
CA THR A 107 -8.24 13.77 -8.32
C THR A 107 -8.44 13.18 -6.93
N THR A 108 -9.41 12.28 -6.75
CA THR A 108 -9.68 11.57 -5.51
C THR A 108 -9.84 10.09 -5.76
N GLY A 109 -9.38 9.29 -4.82
CA GLY A 109 -9.47 7.84 -4.92
C GLY A 109 -9.95 7.18 -3.64
N TRP A 110 -10.20 5.90 -3.77
CA TRP A 110 -10.63 5.02 -2.70
C TRP A 110 -9.91 3.67 -2.82
N ASN A 111 -9.53 3.08 -1.69
CA ASN A 111 -8.89 1.77 -1.63
C ASN A 111 -9.91 0.67 -1.35
N LEU A 112 -9.89 -0.39 -2.16
CA LEU A 112 -10.62 -1.64 -1.92
C LEU A 112 -9.88 -2.50 -0.87
N GLY A 113 -9.67 -1.96 0.34
CA GLY A 113 -8.90 -2.61 1.39
C GLY A 113 -9.61 -3.81 2.03
N ASN A 114 -8.85 -4.67 2.69
CA ASN A 114 -9.33 -5.90 3.34
C ASN A 114 -10.08 -6.85 2.39
N THR A 115 -9.70 -6.89 1.12
CA THR A 115 -10.38 -7.68 0.08
C THR A 115 -9.35 -8.54 -0.67
N PHE A 116 -8.79 -8.06 -1.77
CA PHE A 116 -7.75 -8.80 -2.52
C PHE A 116 -6.38 -8.77 -1.82
N ASP A 117 -6.17 -7.85 -0.90
CA ASP A 117 -5.00 -7.78 -0.01
C ASP A 117 -5.08 -8.81 1.14
N ALA A 118 -6.28 -9.34 1.44
CA ALA A 118 -6.48 -10.26 2.54
C ALA A 118 -5.63 -11.52 2.40
N THR A 119 -4.91 -11.87 3.47
CA THR A 119 -4.09 -13.07 3.58
C THR A 119 -4.75 -14.06 4.56
N GLY A 120 -4.71 -15.35 4.29
CA GLY A 120 -5.27 -16.37 5.21
C GLY A 120 -6.38 -17.25 4.64
N GLY A 121 -6.97 -16.87 3.50
CA GLY A 121 -7.95 -17.69 2.77
C GLY A 121 -7.34 -18.85 1.96
N GLY A 122 -6.04 -19.03 2.03
CA GLY A 122 -5.29 -20.00 1.25
C GLY A 122 -5.36 -19.70 -0.26
N LYS A 123 -5.39 -20.76 -1.09
CA LYS A 123 -5.41 -20.62 -2.57
C LYS A 123 -6.83 -20.55 -3.17
N SER A 124 -7.84 -20.45 -2.34
CA SER A 124 -9.23 -20.30 -2.81
C SER A 124 -9.52 -18.87 -3.24
N LEU A 125 -10.45 -18.69 -4.18
CA LEU A 125 -10.99 -17.35 -4.50
C LEU A 125 -11.75 -16.73 -3.33
N GLU A 126 -12.17 -17.54 -2.35
CA GLU A 126 -12.79 -17.07 -1.10
C GLU A 126 -11.78 -16.32 -0.21
N SER A 127 -10.48 -16.28 -0.55
CA SER A 127 -9.50 -15.45 0.14
C SER A 127 -9.87 -13.97 0.14
N GLU A 128 -10.57 -13.48 -0.89
CA GLU A 128 -11.09 -12.10 -0.95
C GLU A 128 -12.09 -11.80 0.20
N LEU A 129 -12.65 -12.84 0.86
CA LEU A 129 -13.60 -12.72 1.96
C LEU A 129 -12.95 -12.92 3.34
N SER A 130 -11.68 -13.34 3.38
CA SER A 130 -11.06 -13.87 4.60
C SER A 130 -10.90 -12.83 5.72
N TRP A 131 -10.94 -11.55 5.39
CA TRP A 131 -10.91 -10.44 6.36
C TRP A 131 -12.28 -9.77 6.55
N GLY A 132 -13.37 -10.51 6.27
CA GLY A 132 -14.75 -10.16 6.64
C GLY A 132 -15.47 -9.24 5.65
N GLN A 133 -14.83 -8.83 4.56
CA GLN A 133 -15.50 -8.05 3.54
C GLN A 133 -16.35 -8.96 2.62
N PRO A 134 -17.44 -8.46 2.05
CA PRO A 134 -18.23 -9.22 1.08
C PRO A 134 -17.47 -9.33 -0.24
N LYS A 135 -17.84 -10.32 -1.07
CA LYS A 135 -17.34 -10.43 -2.43
C LYS A 135 -17.64 -9.14 -3.21
N THR A 136 -16.61 -8.60 -3.86
CA THR A 136 -16.74 -7.38 -4.67
C THR A 136 -17.68 -7.62 -5.86
N THR A 137 -18.58 -6.68 -6.10
CA THR A 137 -19.54 -6.71 -7.22
C THR A 137 -19.41 -5.45 -8.07
N LYS A 138 -19.85 -5.54 -9.34
CA LYS A 138 -19.89 -4.36 -10.21
C LYS A 138 -20.70 -3.22 -9.60
N ALA A 139 -21.85 -3.52 -9.00
CA ALA A 139 -22.71 -2.51 -8.37
C ALA A 139 -22.01 -1.70 -7.27
N MET A 140 -21.06 -2.31 -6.52
CA MET A 140 -20.25 -1.57 -5.55
C MET A 140 -19.33 -0.56 -6.24
N ILE A 141 -18.75 -0.93 -7.37
CA ILE A 141 -17.86 -0.06 -8.16
C ILE A 141 -18.67 1.08 -8.81
N ASP A 142 -19.84 0.75 -9.39
CA ASP A 142 -20.74 1.74 -10.01
C ASP A 142 -21.13 2.85 -9.00
N VAL A 143 -21.42 2.47 -7.74
CA VAL A 143 -21.75 3.44 -6.68
C VAL A 143 -20.56 4.31 -6.30
N LEU A 144 -19.34 3.75 -6.24
CA LEU A 144 -18.13 4.53 -5.98
C LEU A 144 -17.90 5.58 -7.10
N ALA A 145 -17.98 5.17 -8.36
CA ALA A 145 -17.85 6.06 -9.51
C ALA A 145 -18.94 7.16 -9.50
N ALA A 146 -20.20 6.79 -9.22
CA ALA A 146 -21.31 7.71 -9.10
C ALA A 146 -21.17 8.71 -7.93
N SER A 147 -20.44 8.32 -6.87
CA SER A 147 -20.13 9.18 -5.72
C SER A 147 -19.04 10.22 -5.99
N GLY A 148 -18.46 10.25 -7.21
CA GLY A 148 -17.42 11.20 -7.59
C GLY A 148 -15.98 10.69 -7.39
N ILE A 149 -15.82 9.43 -6.96
CA ILE A 149 -14.49 8.80 -6.86
C ILE A 149 -13.94 8.56 -8.28
N LYS A 150 -12.78 9.12 -8.59
CA LYS A 150 -12.15 9.03 -9.91
C LYS A 150 -11.10 7.94 -10.02
N THR A 151 -10.59 7.46 -8.89
CA THR A 151 -9.54 6.45 -8.85
C THR A 151 -9.90 5.37 -7.85
N ILE A 152 -9.74 4.12 -8.24
CA ILE A 152 -9.77 2.98 -7.32
C ILE A 152 -8.37 2.37 -7.22
N ARG A 153 -7.84 2.26 -6.01
CA ARG A 153 -6.66 1.44 -5.74
C ARG A 153 -7.14 0.08 -5.25
N ILE A 154 -6.71 -0.97 -5.91
CA ILE A 154 -7.04 -2.35 -5.61
C ILE A 154 -5.79 -3.01 -5.04
N PRO A 155 -5.63 -3.04 -3.70
CA PRO A 155 -4.54 -3.74 -3.05
C PRO A 155 -4.65 -5.25 -3.29
N ILE A 156 -3.54 -5.93 -3.70
CA ILE A 156 -3.60 -7.35 -4.07
C ILE A 156 -2.40 -8.09 -3.47
N SER A 157 -2.66 -9.17 -2.73
CA SER A 157 -1.67 -10.13 -2.28
C SER A 157 -1.64 -11.34 -3.23
N TRP A 158 -0.46 -11.70 -3.72
CA TRP A 158 -0.28 -12.70 -4.76
C TRP A 158 0.36 -13.98 -4.24
N GLY A 159 1.17 -13.92 -3.17
CA GLY A 159 1.98 -15.01 -2.68
C GLY A 159 1.19 -16.28 -2.38
N HIS A 160 0.02 -16.14 -1.75
CA HIS A 160 -0.86 -17.28 -1.46
C HIS A 160 -1.46 -17.94 -2.70
N HIS A 161 -1.45 -17.26 -3.84
CA HIS A 161 -1.94 -17.76 -5.12
C HIS A 161 -0.84 -18.25 -6.05
N ILE A 162 0.40 -18.38 -5.57
CA ILE A 162 1.50 -19.06 -6.27
C ILE A 162 1.30 -20.56 -6.20
N MET A 163 1.28 -21.22 -7.36
CA MET A 163 0.90 -22.62 -7.49
C MET A 163 2.10 -23.58 -7.42
N ASP A 164 3.28 -23.12 -7.84
CA ASP A 164 4.46 -23.96 -8.02
C ASP A 164 5.79 -23.24 -7.75
N SER A 165 6.91 -23.95 -7.90
CA SER A 165 8.26 -23.42 -7.74
C SER A 165 8.71 -22.46 -8.86
N ASN A 166 7.94 -22.35 -9.93
CA ASN A 166 8.19 -21.43 -11.04
C ASN A 166 7.41 -20.13 -10.89
N TYR A 167 6.82 -19.89 -9.70
CA TYR A 167 6.03 -18.70 -9.37
C TYR A 167 4.76 -18.52 -10.23
N THR A 168 4.19 -19.62 -10.76
CA THR A 168 2.95 -19.56 -11.55
C THR A 168 1.79 -19.07 -10.69
N ILE A 169 1.18 -17.95 -11.05
CA ILE A 169 -0.02 -17.43 -10.40
C ILE A 169 -1.23 -18.24 -10.84
N GLN A 170 -2.12 -18.53 -9.91
CA GLN A 170 -3.39 -19.18 -10.20
C GLN A 170 -4.21 -18.34 -11.21
N ASN A 171 -4.51 -18.91 -12.38
CA ASN A 171 -5.24 -18.21 -13.44
C ASN A 171 -6.63 -17.72 -13.00
N ALA A 172 -7.31 -18.47 -12.13
CA ALA A 172 -8.61 -18.08 -11.61
C ALA A 172 -8.52 -16.79 -10.77
N TRP A 173 -7.46 -16.64 -9.95
CA TRP A 173 -7.20 -15.42 -9.18
C TRP A 173 -6.89 -14.24 -10.10
N MET A 174 -5.97 -14.43 -11.05
CA MET A 174 -5.65 -13.38 -12.03
C MET A 174 -6.90 -12.90 -12.80
N LYS A 175 -7.75 -13.84 -13.23
CA LYS A 175 -9.02 -13.52 -13.91
C LYS A 175 -10.00 -12.79 -13.00
N ARG A 176 -10.05 -13.15 -11.71
CA ARG A 176 -10.91 -12.47 -10.73
C ARG A 176 -10.45 -11.03 -10.48
N VAL A 177 -9.15 -10.82 -10.33
CA VAL A 177 -8.58 -9.46 -10.25
C VAL A 177 -8.91 -8.66 -11.52
N LYS A 178 -8.69 -9.28 -12.68
CA LYS A 178 -8.99 -8.65 -13.98
C LYS A 178 -10.45 -8.22 -14.10
N GLU A 179 -11.38 -9.05 -13.64
CA GLU A 179 -12.82 -8.77 -13.65
C GLU A 179 -13.15 -7.48 -12.90
N VAL A 180 -12.57 -7.27 -11.71
CA VAL A 180 -12.83 -6.06 -10.91
C VAL A 180 -12.15 -4.83 -11.52
N VAL A 181 -10.94 -4.99 -12.05
CA VAL A 181 -10.24 -3.93 -12.79
C VAL A 181 -11.07 -3.50 -14.02
N ASP A 182 -11.58 -4.46 -14.78
CA ASP A 182 -12.39 -4.18 -15.98
C ASP A 182 -13.65 -3.38 -15.63
N TRP A 183 -14.36 -3.70 -14.55
CA TRP A 183 -15.53 -2.93 -14.10
C TRP A 183 -15.20 -1.47 -13.80
N ALA A 184 -14.09 -1.21 -13.10
CA ALA A 184 -13.68 0.14 -12.79
C ALA A 184 -13.25 0.94 -14.03
N ILE A 185 -12.54 0.30 -14.97
CA ILE A 185 -12.16 0.91 -16.26
C ILE A 185 -13.39 1.19 -17.12
N GLU A 186 -14.41 0.30 -17.12
CA GLU A 186 -15.69 0.52 -17.82
C GLU A 186 -16.43 1.75 -17.29
N ASP A 187 -16.34 2.03 -15.99
CA ASP A 187 -16.92 3.20 -15.35
C ASP A 187 -16.07 4.50 -15.54
N GLY A 188 -14.97 4.41 -16.31
CA GLY A 188 -14.08 5.53 -16.60
C GLY A 188 -13.20 5.96 -15.42
N MET A 189 -12.97 5.05 -14.47
CA MET A 189 -12.08 5.30 -13.34
C MET A 189 -10.62 5.04 -13.72
N TYR A 190 -9.70 5.73 -13.04
CA TYR A 190 -8.31 5.27 -12.95
C TYR A 190 -8.23 4.09 -11.97
N VAL A 191 -7.37 3.13 -12.30
CA VAL A 191 -7.18 1.93 -11.47
C VAL A 191 -5.71 1.78 -11.14
N VAL A 192 -5.41 1.57 -9.86
CA VAL A 192 -4.06 1.24 -9.38
C VAL A 192 -4.06 -0.19 -8.85
N ILE A 193 -3.17 -1.04 -9.35
CA ILE A 193 -2.95 -2.41 -8.84
C ILE A 193 -1.51 -2.58 -8.38
N ASN A 194 -1.28 -3.45 -7.38
CA ASN A 194 0.02 -3.61 -6.76
C ASN A 194 0.35 -5.05 -6.32
N ILE A 195 1.51 -5.20 -5.67
CA ILE A 195 1.83 -6.30 -4.75
C ILE A 195 1.71 -5.74 -3.33
N HIS A 196 0.78 -6.27 -2.51
CA HIS A 196 0.41 -5.65 -1.24
C HIS A 196 1.05 -6.29 -0.01
N HIS A 197 0.47 -7.37 0.55
CA HIS A 197 0.95 -7.99 1.80
C HIS A 197 1.92 -9.17 1.60
N ASP A 198 2.62 -9.20 0.48
CA ASP A 198 3.62 -10.23 0.19
C ASP A 198 5.01 -9.91 0.77
N ASN A 199 5.11 -8.90 1.64
CA ASN A 199 6.30 -8.60 2.41
C ASN A 199 6.31 -9.44 3.70
N TYR A 200 7.20 -10.40 3.81
CA TYR A 200 7.27 -11.30 4.97
C TYR A 200 8.54 -11.07 5.80
N ALA A 201 8.49 -11.46 7.07
CA ALA A 201 9.66 -11.47 7.94
C ALA A 201 10.49 -12.73 7.74
N LYS A 202 11.81 -12.66 8.02
CA LYS A 202 12.74 -13.79 7.93
C LYS A 202 12.26 -15.05 8.67
N ASP A 203 11.56 -14.86 9.80
CA ASP A 203 11.03 -15.94 10.63
C ASP A 203 9.57 -16.30 10.33
N ALA A 204 8.98 -15.68 9.32
CA ALA A 204 7.61 -15.99 8.92
C ALA A 204 7.54 -17.42 8.36
N LYS A 205 6.42 -18.10 8.66
CA LYS A 205 6.16 -19.46 8.15
C LYS A 205 5.89 -19.49 6.64
N MET A 206 5.88 -18.34 5.98
CA MET A 206 5.67 -18.24 4.55
C MET A 206 6.89 -18.77 3.79
N PRO A 207 6.71 -19.64 2.79
CA PRO A 207 7.82 -20.06 1.92
C PRO A 207 8.45 -18.84 1.23
N ALA A 208 9.77 -18.82 1.11
CA ALA A 208 10.49 -17.71 0.47
C ALA A 208 9.99 -17.37 -0.95
N ARG A 209 9.41 -18.34 -1.65
CA ARG A 209 8.80 -18.16 -2.99
C ARG A 209 7.45 -17.45 -2.99
N GLU A 210 6.85 -17.20 -1.84
CA GLU A 210 5.51 -16.58 -1.74
C GLU A 210 5.55 -15.11 -1.31
N GLY A 211 6.75 -14.50 -1.33
CA GLY A 211 6.89 -13.12 -0.96
C GLY A 211 8.31 -12.58 -1.08
N PHE A 212 8.52 -11.37 -0.57
CA PHE A 212 9.81 -10.68 -0.60
C PHE A 212 10.21 -10.14 0.78
N TYR A 213 11.51 -9.89 0.96
CA TYR A 213 12.06 -9.23 2.14
C TYR A 213 13.31 -8.44 1.76
N PRO A 214 13.39 -7.12 2.03
CA PRO A 214 14.40 -6.25 1.45
C PRO A 214 15.75 -6.31 2.19
N THR A 215 16.35 -7.51 2.33
CA THR A 215 17.66 -7.72 2.95
C THR A 215 18.62 -8.41 1.98
N ASP A 216 19.94 -8.24 2.20
CA ASP A 216 20.97 -8.84 1.35
C ASP A 216 20.80 -10.37 1.25
N GLU A 217 20.50 -11.03 2.38
CA GLU A 217 20.32 -12.48 2.47
C GLU A 217 19.13 -13.00 1.66
N ASN A 218 18.07 -12.19 1.54
CA ASN A 218 16.83 -12.55 0.85
C ASN A 218 16.72 -11.95 -0.54
N TYR A 219 17.69 -11.14 -0.98
CA TYR A 219 17.60 -10.35 -2.20
C TYR A 219 17.25 -11.19 -3.44
N ASN A 220 17.97 -12.30 -3.67
CA ASN A 220 17.74 -13.13 -4.86
C ASN A 220 16.35 -13.76 -4.86
N ASN A 221 15.89 -14.31 -3.74
CA ASN A 221 14.53 -14.84 -3.61
C ASN A 221 13.47 -13.75 -3.81
N SER A 222 13.70 -12.58 -3.23
CA SER A 222 12.82 -11.43 -3.37
C SER A 222 12.75 -10.95 -4.82
N ALA A 223 13.88 -10.84 -5.49
CA ALA A 223 13.96 -10.46 -6.90
C ALA A 223 13.27 -11.49 -7.82
N ASP A 224 13.48 -12.79 -7.56
CA ASP A 224 12.80 -13.85 -8.30
C ASP A 224 11.26 -13.75 -8.12
N PHE A 225 10.80 -13.56 -6.88
CA PHE A 225 9.37 -13.41 -6.60
C PHE A 225 8.78 -12.21 -7.34
N VAL A 226 9.31 -11.01 -7.11
CA VAL A 226 8.71 -9.79 -7.68
C VAL A 226 8.80 -9.76 -9.21
N CYS A 227 9.89 -10.27 -9.82
CA CYS A 227 10.02 -10.33 -11.27
C CYS A 227 8.99 -11.29 -11.90
N ASN A 228 8.78 -12.48 -11.30
CA ASN A 228 7.83 -13.46 -11.84
C ASN A 228 6.37 -13.01 -11.64
N VAL A 229 6.03 -12.39 -10.51
CA VAL A 229 4.68 -11.86 -10.29
C VAL A 229 4.39 -10.73 -11.26
N TRP A 230 5.28 -9.73 -11.36
CA TRP A 230 5.08 -8.60 -12.27
C TRP A 230 5.10 -8.98 -13.74
N ALA A 231 5.88 -9.98 -14.14
CA ALA A 231 5.86 -10.47 -15.51
C ALA A 231 4.49 -11.04 -15.90
N GLN A 232 3.82 -11.75 -14.97
CA GLN A 232 2.47 -12.30 -15.21
C GLN A 232 1.40 -11.22 -15.17
N ILE A 233 1.50 -10.25 -14.23
CA ILE A 233 0.63 -9.07 -14.21
C ILE A 233 0.76 -8.30 -15.53
N ALA A 234 1.99 -8.04 -15.99
CA ALA A 234 2.26 -7.31 -17.22
C ALA A 234 1.79 -8.04 -18.48
N LEU A 235 1.66 -9.38 -18.47
CA LEU A 235 1.02 -10.15 -19.54
C LEU A 235 -0.50 -10.03 -19.50
N ALA A 236 -1.11 -10.09 -18.33
CA ALA A 236 -2.56 -10.06 -18.14
C ALA A 236 -3.15 -8.64 -18.36
N PHE A 237 -2.32 -7.61 -18.21
CA PHE A 237 -2.71 -6.20 -18.28
C PHE A 237 -1.76 -5.43 -19.20
N ASN A 238 -1.98 -5.47 -20.49
CA ASN A 238 -1.09 -4.83 -21.47
C ASN A 238 -1.88 -3.96 -22.46
N ASN A 239 -2.03 -4.43 -23.70
CA ASN A 239 -2.58 -3.66 -24.81
C ASN A 239 -4.10 -3.38 -24.69
N GLY A 240 -4.83 -4.18 -23.91
CA GLY A 240 -6.23 -3.94 -23.60
C GLY A 240 -6.48 -2.78 -22.63
N TYR A 241 -5.44 -2.20 -22.05
CA TYR A 241 -5.50 -1.15 -21.03
C TYR A 241 -4.68 0.06 -21.44
N ASP A 242 -5.31 1.22 -21.40
CA ASP A 242 -4.71 2.52 -21.66
C ASP A 242 -4.07 3.14 -20.37
N GLU A 243 -3.91 4.45 -20.35
CA GLU A 243 -3.32 5.20 -19.23
C GLU A 243 -4.16 5.22 -17.95
N HIS A 244 -5.40 4.75 -18.00
CA HIS A 244 -6.24 4.65 -16.80
C HIS A 244 -5.78 3.54 -15.86
N LEU A 245 -5.00 2.56 -16.33
CA LEU A 245 -4.40 1.55 -15.46
C LEU A 245 -2.97 1.92 -15.09
N VAL A 246 -2.69 1.99 -13.80
CA VAL A 246 -1.39 2.32 -13.19
C VAL A 246 -0.88 1.10 -12.42
N PHE A 247 0.41 0.80 -12.55
CA PHE A 247 1.09 -0.24 -11.79
C PHE A 247 1.85 0.37 -10.61
N GLU A 248 1.51 -0.01 -9.38
CA GLU A 248 2.26 0.33 -8.19
C GLU A 248 3.10 -0.89 -7.79
N VAL A 249 4.40 -0.76 -7.88
CA VAL A 249 5.32 -1.91 -7.84
C VAL A 249 5.24 -2.73 -6.56
N LEU A 250 5.06 -2.10 -5.41
CA LEU A 250 4.92 -2.69 -4.08
C LEU A 250 4.02 -1.77 -3.24
N ASN A 251 3.50 -2.26 -2.10
CA ASN A 251 2.71 -1.47 -1.15
C ASN A 251 3.61 -0.70 -0.16
N GLU A 252 3.95 -1.34 0.93
CA GLU A 252 4.74 -0.79 2.06
C GLU A 252 5.92 -1.71 2.37
N PRO A 253 6.95 -1.78 1.49
CA PRO A 253 8.11 -2.62 1.75
C PRO A 253 8.78 -2.23 3.05
N ARG A 254 9.01 -3.21 3.94
CA ARG A 254 9.52 -2.94 5.28
C ARG A 254 10.29 -4.11 5.88
N LEU A 255 10.98 -3.85 6.97
CA LEU A 255 11.73 -4.85 7.73
C LEU A 255 10.82 -5.53 8.77
N CYS A 256 9.81 -6.28 8.29
CA CYS A 256 8.80 -6.94 9.12
C CYS A 256 9.43 -7.74 10.28
N GLY A 257 8.82 -7.65 11.47
CA GLY A 257 9.28 -8.35 12.66
C GLY A 257 10.49 -7.72 13.34
N THR A 258 10.92 -6.52 12.93
CA THR A 258 12.03 -5.81 13.57
C THR A 258 11.57 -4.51 14.22
N ASN A 259 12.42 -3.94 15.06
CA ASN A 259 12.17 -2.63 15.69
C ASN A 259 12.23 -1.45 14.72
N GLU A 260 12.62 -1.67 13.46
CA GLU A 260 12.66 -0.68 12.37
C GLU A 260 11.58 -0.97 11.31
N GLU A 261 10.58 -1.77 11.65
CA GLU A 261 9.52 -2.17 10.72
C GLU A 261 8.74 -0.97 10.19
N TRP A 262 8.36 -0.06 11.09
CA TRP A 262 7.44 1.02 10.80
C TRP A 262 8.06 2.42 10.71
N TYR A 263 9.39 2.50 10.74
CA TYR A 263 10.07 3.77 10.50
C TYR A 263 11.44 3.58 9.85
N TYR A 264 11.80 4.50 8.99
CA TYR A 264 13.12 4.53 8.37
C TYR A 264 14.12 5.22 9.29
N ASN A 265 15.19 4.52 9.67
CA ASN A 265 16.28 5.07 10.45
C ASN A 265 17.48 5.39 9.55
N ALA A 266 17.66 6.66 9.21
CA ALA A 266 18.73 7.14 8.33
C ALA A 266 20.16 6.89 8.85
N THR A 267 20.33 6.53 10.14
CA THR A 267 21.62 6.22 10.75
C THR A 267 21.84 4.73 10.99
N SER A 268 20.81 3.90 10.77
CA SER A 268 20.91 2.45 10.91
C SER A 268 21.46 1.82 9.62
N PRO A 269 22.56 1.05 9.72
CA PRO A 269 23.04 0.28 8.58
C PRO A 269 21.98 -0.68 8.01
N LYS A 270 21.11 -1.20 8.86
CA LYS A 270 20.02 -2.11 8.49
C LYS A 270 18.98 -1.44 7.61
N SER A 271 18.45 -0.26 8.04
CA SER A 271 17.52 0.53 7.24
C SER A 271 18.14 1.00 5.93
N ILE A 272 19.42 1.43 5.95
CA ILE A 272 20.15 1.89 4.76
C ILE A 272 20.30 0.74 3.75
N LYS A 273 20.68 -0.47 4.20
CA LYS A 273 20.79 -1.65 3.34
C LYS A 273 19.44 -2.09 2.79
N ALA A 274 18.40 -2.09 3.63
CA ALA A 274 17.05 -2.41 3.18
C ALA A 274 16.56 -1.45 2.08
N MET A 275 16.82 -0.14 2.22
CA MET A 275 16.51 0.84 1.18
C MET A 275 17.31 0.59 -0.11
N ALA A 276 18.59 0.24 0.00
CA ALA A 276 19.42 -0.08 -1.17
C ALA A 276 18.88 -1.32 -1.91
N ASN A 277 18.46 -2.35 -1.19
CA ASN A 277 17.84 -3.55 -1.78
C ASN A 277 16.47 -3.22 -2.39
N LEU A 278 15.65 -2.40 -1.72
CA LEU A 278 14.39 -1.94 -2.28
C LEU A 278 14.60 -1.19 -3.60
N ASN A 279 15.56 -0.28 -3.67
CA ASN A 279 15.88 0.45 -4.92
C ASN A 279 16.23 -0.52 -6.07
N LYS A 280 17.00 -1.58 -5.79
CA LYS A 280 17.31 -2.62 -6.79
C LYS A 280 16.06 -3.44 -7.18
N LEU A 281 15.20 -3.80 -6.21
CA LEU A 281 13.97 -4.56 -6.47
C LEU A 281 13.01 -3.74 -7.35
N THR A 282 12.83 -2.47 -7.06
CA THR A 282 11.95 -1.60 -7.84
C THR A 282 12.47 -1.36 -9.27
N GLN A 283 13.80 -1.29 -9.46
CA GLN A 283 14.42 -1.28 -10.79
C GLN A 283 14.11 -2.57 -11.55
N ASN A 284 14.34 -3.74 -10.93
CA ASN A 284 14.04 -5.03 -11.57
C ASN A 284 12.58 -5.13 -11.99
N ILE A 285 11.64 -4.65 -11.18
CA ILE A 285 10.22 -4.65 -11.51
C ILE A 285 9.94 -3.76 -12.72
N LEU A 286 10.49 -2.54 -12.73
CA LEU A 286 10.32 -1.63 -13.87
C LEU A 286 10.86 -2.25 -15.15
N ASP A 287 12.05 -2.86 -15.11
CA ASP A 287 12.68 -3.52 -16.27
C ASP A 287 11.78 -4.65 -16.82
N VAL A 288 11.20 -5.48 -15.95
CA VAL A 288 10.27 -6.54 -16.34
C VAL A 288 9.00 -5.98 -16.98
N ILE A 289 8.41 -4.94 -16.39
CA ILE A 289 7.22 -4.27 -16.94
C ILE A 289 7.53 -3.72 -18.34
N ARG A 290 8.64 -3.02 -18.52
CA ARG A 290 9.05 -2.43 -19.80
C ARG A 290 9.37 -3.50 -20.85
N ALA A 291 10.03 -4.59 -20.45
CA ALA A 291 10.35 -5.72 -21.31
C ALA A 291 9.12 -6.47 -21.84
N SER A 292 7.96 -6.39 -21.17
CA SER A 292 6.71 -6.99 -21.65
C SER A 292 6.18 -6.31 -22.94
N GLY A 293 6.67 -5.13 -23.27
CA GLY A 293 6.33 -4.43 -24.53
C GLY A 293 4.92 -3.84 -24.52
N GLY A 294 4.40 -3.54 -25.72
CA GLY A 294 3.06 -3.00 -25.92
C GLY A 294 2.81 -1.70 -25.12
N ASN A 295 1.61 -1.55 -24.56
CA ASN A 295 1.24 -0.41 -23.73
C ASN A 295 2.07 -0.31 -22.43
N ASN A 296 2.65 -1.43 -21.97
CA ASN A 296 3.48 -1.43 -20.78
C ASN A 296 4.82 -0.70 -20.95
N LYS A 297 5.28 -0.47 -22.17
CA LYS A 297 6.40 0.46 -22.42
C LYS A 297 6.09 1.89 -21.99
N LYS A 298 4.81 2.27 -21.97
CA LYS A 298 4.31 3.61 -21.69
C LYS A 298 3.52 3.68 -20.37
N ARG A 299 3.23 2.53 -19.75
CA ARG A 299 2.47 2.40 -18.51
C ARG A 299 3.04 3.26 -17.40
N LEU A 300 2.17 3.97 -16.68
CA LEU A 300 2.57 4.66 -15.46
C LEU A 300 2.94 3.64 -14.38
N VAL A 301 4.08 3.85 -13.77
CA VAL A 301 4.62 2.99 -12.71
C VAL A 301 4.85 3.81 -11.45
N ALA A 302 4.19 3.43 -10.37
CA ALA A 302 4.30 4.07 -9.09
C ALA A 302 5.23 3.26 -8.16
N VAL A 303 6.09 3.97 -7.44
CA VAL A 303 7.19 3.40 -6.67
C VAL A 303 7.14 3.92 -5.24
N PRO A 304 6.97 3.04 -4.24
CA PRO A 304 7.05 3.39 -2.83
C PRO A 304 8.50 3.36 -2.33
N SER A 305 8.77 4.14 -1.29
CA SER A 305 9.93 3.95 -0.41
C SER A 305 9.65 2.91 0.66
N LEU A 306 10.59 2.67 1.60
CA LEU A 306 10.30 1.84 2.78
C LEU A 306 9.11 2.40 3.55
N GLN A 307 8.19 1.54 4.00
CA GLN A 307 6.90 1.84 4.65
C GLN A 307 5.97 2.73 3.77
N ALA A 308 6.33 3.03 2.54
CA ALA A 308 5.72 4.09 1.74
C ALA A 308 5.59 5.44 2.49
N SER A 309 6.33 5.64 3.58
CA SER A 309 6.21 6.83 4.41
C SER A 309 6.81 8.08 3.75
N PRO A 310 6.27 9.28 4.01
CA PRO A 310 6.83 10.51 3.48
C PRO A 310 8.29 10.72 3.89
N GLU A 311 8.64 10.36 5.14
CA GLU A 311 9.99 10.52 5.69
C GLU A 311 11.01 9.65 4.98
N SER A 312 10.64 8.40 4.70
CA SER A 312 11.52 7.49 3.97
C SER A 312 11.65 7.85 2.49
N ALA A 313 10.58 8.37 1.88
CA ALA A 313 10.62 8.90 0.52
C ALA A 313 11.58 10.10 0.39
N LEU A 314 11.60 10.98 1.40
CA LEU A 314 12.49 12.14 1.44
C LEU A 314 13.94 11.79 1.84
N ALA A 315 14.23 10.54 2.18
CA ALA A 315 15.57 10.11 2.57
C ALA A 315 16.53 10.10 1.35
N ARG A 316 17.77 10.54 1.55
CA ARG A 316 18.81 10.58 0.48
C ARG A 316 19.13 9.21 -0.11
N THR A 317 18.83 8.14 0.61
CA THR A 317 19.08 6.75 0.22
C THR A 317 17.98 6.17 -0.67
N PHE A 318 16.77 6.74 -0.64
CA PHE A 318 15.73 6.38 -1.60
C PHE A 318 16.08 6.87 -2.99
N LYS A 319 15.96 6.01 -3.99
CA LYS A 319 16.20 6.30 -5.39
C LYS A 319 15.03 5.79 -6.21
N MET A 320 14.45 6.66 -7.01
CA MET A 320 13.54 6.25 -8.07
C MET A 320 14.32 5.42 -9.10
N PRO A 321 13.70 4.37 -9.67
CA PRO A 321 14.32 3.62 -10.75
C PRO A 321 14.49 4.49 -11.99
N GLU A 322 15.43 4.11 -12.85
CA GLU A 322 15.67 4.75 -14.14
C GLU A 322 14.83 4.06 -15.21
N ASP A 323 14.01 4.82 -15.92
CA ASP A 323 13.26 4.29 -17.07
C ASP A 323 14.19 4.15 -18.29
N TYR A 324 13.85 3.26 -19.23
CA TYR A 324 14.67 2.90 -20.38
C TYR A 324 15.06 4.09 -21.29
N ASP A 325 14.29 5.16 -21.27
CA ASP A 325 14.52 6.39 -22.02
C ASP A 325 15.13 7.51 -21.18
N GLY A 326 15.43 7.23 -19.91
CA GLY A 326 15.97 8.20 -18.93
C GLY A 326 14.97 9.26 -18.51
N SER A 327 13.68 9.18 -18.95
CA SER A 327 12.66 10.15 -18.58
C SER A 327 12.02 9.82 -17.23
N LYS A 328 11.41 10.86 -16.62
CA LYS A 328 10.57 10.74 -15.42
C LYS A 328 9.09 10.72 -15.76
N ASP A 329 8.76 10.88 -17.02
CA ASP A 329 7.42 11.16 -17.52
C ASP A 329 6.41 10.03 -17.30
N ARG A 330 6.87 8.84 -16.86
CA ARG A 330 6.03 7.67 -16.59
C ARG A 330 6.18 7.12 -15.17
N LEU A 331 6.92 7.85 -14.32
CA LEU A 331 7.19 7.44 -12.96
C LEU A 331 6.42 8.30 -11.95
N ILE A 332 5.88 7.64 -10.95
CA ILE A 332 5.11 8.25 -9.87
C ILE A 332 5.75 7.83 -8.54
N VAL A 333 5.85 8.73 -7.58
CA VAL A 333 6.18 8.39 -6.20
C VAL A 333 4.90 8.07 -5.46
N SER A 334 4.77 6.87 -4.92
CA SER A 334 3.67 6.47 -4.05
C SER A 334 4.02 6.74 -2.59
N VAL A 335 3.17 7.47 -1.90
CA VAL A 335 3.33 7.82 -0.48
C VAL A 335 2.05 7.49 0.28
N HIS A 336 2.18 6.92 1.47
CA HIS A 336 1.08 6.74 2.41
C HIS A 336 1.20 7.78 3.52
N MET A 337 0.14 8.57 3.75
CA MET A 337 0.25 9.73 4.62
C MET A 337 -0.91 9.81 5.63
N TYR A 338 -0.72 9.17 6.76
CA TYR A 338 -1.61 9.23 7.93
C TYR A 338 -1.10 10.29 8.92
N THR A 339 -1.09 11.56 8.48
CA THR A 339 -0.42 12.67 9.18
C THR A 339 -1.42 13.69 9.74
N PRO A 340 -1.26 14.09 11.02
CA PRO A 340 -0.31 13.54 11.99
C PRO A 340 -0.78 12.18 12.54
N TYR A 341 0.16 11.30 12.84
CA TYR A 341 -0.10 9.94 13.31
C TYR A 341 -1.08 9.89 14.50
N ASN A 342 -0.89 10.75 15.48
CA ASN A 342 -1.71 10.79 16.70
C ASN A 342 -3.18 11.22 16.44
N PHE A 343 -3.47 11.97 15.38
CA PHE A 343 -4.83 12.27 14.95
C PHE A 343 -5.37 11.22 13.96
N ALA A 344 -4.57 10.86 12.96
CA ALA A 344 -5.03 10.05 11.85
C ALA A 344 -5.08 8.54 12.15
N MET A 345 -4.18 8.02 13.01
CA MET A 345 -4.02 6.58 13.21
C MET A 345 -4.06 6.13 14.68
N GLU A 346 -3.40 6.84 15.60
CA GLU A 346 -3.29 6.42 16.99
C GLU A 346 -4.66 6.40 17.70
N SER A 347 -4.94 5.35 18.48
CA SER A 347 -6.13 5.27 19.33
C SER A 347 -5.71 5.01 20.80
N PRO A 348 -6.22 5.81 21.78
CA PRO A 348 -7.20 6.89 21.60
C PRO A 348 -6.65 8.14 20.89
N GLY A 349 -5.34 8.44 20.95
CA GLY A 349 -4.69 9.56 20.29
C GLY A 349 -5.37 10.93 20.48
N ILE A 350 -5.19 11.83 19.50
CA ILE A 350 -5.85 13.14 19.47
C ILE A 350 -7.17 13.01 18.74
N THR A 351 -8.25 13.52 19.34
CA THR A 351 -9.60 13.52 18.74
C THR A 351 -10.01 14.88 18.17
N LYS A 352 -9.34 15.97 18.59
CA LYS A 352 -9.66 17.34 18.18
C LYS A 352 -8.76 17.80 17.03
N TYR A 353 -9.38 18.27 15.97
CA TYR A 353 -8.69 18.95 14.88
C TYR A 353 -8.27 20.37 15.30
N SER A 354 -7.10 20.81 14.88
CA SER A 354 -6.54 22.11 15.25
C SER A 354 -5.51 22.59 14.21
N ASP A 355 -5.11 23.85 14.31
CA ASP A 355 -4.06 24.44 13.45
C ASP A 355 -2.72 23.70 13.58
N SER A 356 -2.40 23.11 14.74
CA SER A 356 -1.18 22.30 14.88
C SER A 356 -1.27 21.01 14.08
N VAL A 357 -2.41 20.32 14.08
CA VAL A 357 -2.67 19.14 13.25
C VAL A 357 -2.56 19.51 11.77
N LYS A 358 -3.20 20.61 11.34
CA LYS A 358 -3.14 21.12 9.97
C LYS A 358 -1.71 21.39 9.51
N LYS A 359 -0.91 22.05 10.34
CA LYS A 359 0.46 22.45 10.03
C LYS A 359 1.37 21.27 9.71
N GLU A 360 1.16 20.11 10.32
CA GLU A 360 2.01 18.93 10.10
C GLU A 360 1.84 18.42 8.66
N PHE A 361 0.61 18.17 8.21
CA PHE A 361 0.41 17.66 6.84
C PHE A 361 0.68 18.72 5.77
N THR A 362 0.36 20.01 6.00
CA THR A 362 0.68 21.07 5.04
C THR A 362 2.19 21.19 4.83
N SER A 363 2.97 21.09 5.92
CA SER A 363 4.44 21.05 5.82
C SER A 363 4.93 19.85 5.04
N MET A 364 4.29 18.68 5.20
CA MET A 364 4.69 17.47 4.49
C MET A 364 4.37 17.53 3.00
N PHE A 365 3.19 17.98 2.60
CA PHE A 365 2.85 18.22 1.19
C PHE A 365 3.85 19.15 0.51
N LYS A 366 4.23 20.24 1.19
CA LYS A 366 5.25 21.15 0.66
C LYS A 366 6.60 20.46 0.46
N LYS A 367 7.06 19.66 1.42
CA LYS A 367 8.34 18.91 1.30
C LYS A 367 8.31 17.92 0.14
N LEU A 368 7.22 17.19 -0.03
CA LEU A 368 7.04 16.25 -1.15
C LEU A 368 7.04 16.99 -2.49
N ASN A 369 6.35 18.13 -2.58
CA ASN A 369 6.39 18.97 -3.77
C ASN A 369 7.81 19.43 -4.11
N ASP A 370 8.50 20.02 -3.14
CA ASP A 370 9.84 20.58 -3.35
C ASP A 370 10.87 19.49 -3.73
N HIS A 371 10.69 18.26 -3.20
CA HIS A 371 11.60 17.16 -3.45
C HIS A 371 11.31 16.40 -4.76
N PHE A 372 10.05 16.19 -5.10
CA PHE A 372 9.67 15.34 -6.24
C PHE A 372 9.02 16.11 -7.38
N ILE A 373 7.92 16.83 -7.15
CA ILE A 373 7.16 17.47 -8.23
C ILE A 373 7.97 18.58 -8.88
N ALA A 374 8.65 19.41 -8.10
CA ALA A 374 9.55 20.44 -8.61
C ALA A 374 10.73 19.86 -9.40
N ASN A 375 11.03 18.57 -9.24
CA ASN A 375 12.08 17.85 -9.97
C ASN A 375 11.52 16.93 -11.07
N GLY A 376 10.23 17.04 -11.42
CA GLY A 376 9.62 16.40 -12.57
C GLY A 376 9.03 15.02 -12.33
N TYR A 377 8.97 14.52 -11.07
CA TYR A 377 8.25 13.32 -10.73
C TYR A 377 6.79 13.65 -10.36
N ALA A 378 5.85 12.80 -10.77
CA ALA A 378 4.50 12.82 -10.22
C ALA A 378 4.50 12.21 -8.80
N VAL A 379 3.55 12.62 -7.96
CA VAL A 379 3.33 12.08 -6.61
C VAL A 379 1.84 11.86 -6.41
N TYR A 380 1.46 10.75 -5.82
CA TYR A 380 0.13 10.57 -5.23
C TYR A 380 0.22 10.07 -3.78
N ILE A 381 -0.82 10.31 -3.02
CA ILE A 381 -1.00 9.74 -1.68
C ILE A 381 -1.84 8.48 -1.83
N GLY A 382 -1.16 7.31 -1.90
CA GLY A 382 -1.78 6.01 -2.15
C GLY A 382 -2.69 5.53 -1.04
N GLU A 383 -2.41 5.97 0.19
CA GLU A 383 -3.28 5.76 1.34
C GLU A 383 -3.28 6.98 2.25
N TYR A 384 -4.47 7.38 2.68
CA TYR A 384 -4.69 8.37 3.73
C TYR A 384 -6.02 8.09 4.41
N GLY A 385 -6.20 8.64 5.60
CA GLY A 385 -7.45 8.52 6.34
C GLY A 385 -7.29 9.04 7.77
N ALA A 386 -8.41 9.18 8.46
CA ALA A 386 -8.45 9.44 9.89
C ALA A 386 -9.35 8.41 10.55
N THR A 387 -8.77 7.57 11.42
CA THR A 387 -9.50 6.52 12.13
C THR A 387 -10.66 7.11 12.93
N ASN A 388 -11.79 6.39 12.96
CA ASN A 388 -12.96 6.82 13.68
C ASN A 388 -12.73 6.70 15.20
N LYS A 389 -12.80 7.83 15.89
CA LYS A 389 -12.68 7.97 17.36
C LYS A 389 -13.95 8.63 17.93
N ASN A 390 -15.10 8.46 17.25
CA ASN A 390 -16.34 9.18 17.55
C ASN A 390 -16.21 10.71 17.48
N ASN A 391 -15.39 11.19 16.54
CA ASN A 391 -15.03 12.60 16.34
C ASN A 391 -15.35 13.08 14.91
N LEU A 392 -16.57 12.83 14.43
CA LEU A 392 -16.97 13.05 13.04
C LEU A 392 -16.71 14.48 12.56
N GLU A 393 -17.09 15.50 13.33
CA GLU A 393 -16.90 16.92 12.94
C GLU A 393 -15.42 17.27 12.76
N ASP A 394 -14.56 16.79 13.65
CA ASP A 394 -13.12 17.00 13.58
C ASP A 394 -12.50 16.28 12.39
N ARG A 395 -13.01 15.08 12.07
CA ARG A 395 -12.60 14.33 10.85
C ARG A 395 -13.02 15.05 9.59
N ILE A 396 -14.26 15.56 9.51
CA ILE A 396 -14.75 16.33 8.35
C ILE A 396 -13.82 17.52 8.08
N ALA A 397 -13.49 18.31 9.12
CA ALA A 397 -12.60 19.45 8.99
C ALA A 397 -11.19 19.05 8.53
N TRP A 398 -10.67 17.93 9.06
CA TRP A 398 -9.37 17.38 8.65
C TRP A 398 -9.39 16.94 7.18
N PHE A 399 -10.41 16.18 6.73
CA PHE A 399 -10.52 15.73 5.35
C PHE A 399 -10.61 16.89 4.36
N HIS A 400 -11.44 17.91 4.68
CA HIS A 400 -11.56 19.11 3.90
C HIS A 400 -10.19 19.78 3.69
N ASP A 401 -9.50 20.10 4.79
CA ASP A 401 -8.23 20.80 4.71
C ASP A 401 -7.10 19.95 4.11
N PHE A 402 -7.09 18.64 4.35
CA PHE A 402 -6.10 17.73 3.79
C PHE A 402 -6.22 17.64 2.26
N ILE A 403 -7.43 17.46 1.74
CA ILE A 403 -7.67 17.42 0.29
C ILE A 403 -7.40 18.77 -0.34
N LYS A 404 -7.85 19.85 0.29
CA LYS A 404 -7.55 21.21 -0.18
C LYS A 404 -6.05 21.43 -0.36
N GLU A 405 -5.24 21.08 0.64
CA GLU A 405 -3.78 21.23 0.57
C GLU A 405 -3.18 20.32 -0.51
N SER A 406 -3.63 19.08 -0.60
CA SER A 406 -3.14 18.13 -1.62
C SER A 406 -3.36 18.66 -3.04
N ARG A 407 -4.49 19.32 -3.28
CA ARG A 407 -4.84 19.91 -4.57
C ARG A 407 -3.95 21.08 -4.96
N VAL A 408 -3.45 21.87 -4.00
CA VAL A 408 -2.47 22.95 -4.25
C VAL A 408 -1.27 22.44 -5.03
N TYR A 409 -0.85 21.21 -4.72
CA TYR A 409 0.34 20.58 -5.34
C TYR A 409 -0.01 19.56 -6.43
N GLY A 410 -1.28 19.31 -6.69
CA GLY A 410 -1.73 18.30 -7.66
C GLY A 410 -1.39 16.86 -7.26
N MET A 411 -1.46 16.56 -5.96
CA MET A 411 -1.27 15.23 -5.39
C MET A 411 -2.63 14.60 -5.07
N PRO A 412 -3.21 13.72 -5.89
CA PRO A 412 -4.45 13.02 -5.55
C PRO A 412 -4.23 12.11 -4.34
N CYS A 413 -5.29 11.94 -3.55
CA CYS A 413 -5.26 11.14 -2.34
C CYS A 413 -6.30 10.02 -2.43
N PHE A 414 -5.92 8.79 -2.03
CA PHE A 414 -6.78 7.61 -2.10
C PHE A 414 -7.15 7.17 -0.69
N LEU A 415 -8.43 7.35 -0.35
CA LEU A 415 -8.98 7.06 0.97
C LEU A 415 -8.81 5.57 1.30
N TRP A 416 -8.11 5.24 2.39
CA TRP A 416 -8.02 3.87 2.88
C TRP A 416 -9.33 3.44 3.51
N ASP A 417 -9.91 2.34 3.05
CA ASP A 417 -11.14 1.79 3.55
C ASP A 417 -11.03 0.28 3.80
N ASN A 418 -10.93 -0.11 5.07
CA ASN A 418 -10.88 -1.51 5.47
C ASN A 418 -12.26 -2.07 5.87
N GLY A 419 -13.33 -1.28 5.75
CA GLY A 419 -14.70 -1.66 6.08
C GLY A 419 -15.00 -1.74 7.58
N VAL A 420 -14.05 -1.42 8.46
CA VAL A 420 -14.24 -1.42 9.93
C VAL A 420 -14.59 -0.01 10.38
N TRP A 421 -15.83 0.22 10.79
CA TRP A 421 -16.32 1.56 11.14
C TRP A 421 -16.77 1.71 12.60
N GLU A 422 -17.18 0.60 13.27
CA GLU A 422 -17.65 0.62 14.65
C GLU A 422 -16.47 0.74 15.63
N VAL A 423 -16.66 1.58 16.65
CA VAL A 423 -15.66 1.82 17.71
C VAL A 423 -16.02 1.09 18.99
N GLU A 424 -17.31 0.83 19.25
CA GLU A 424 -17.78 0.24 20.48
C GLU A 424 -17.30 -1.22 20.64
N GLY A 425 -16.75 -1.50 21.84
CA GLY A 425 -16.32 -2.85 22.20
C GLY A 425 -15.06 -3.36 21.53
N THR A 426 -14.33 -2.51 20.80
CA THR A 426 -13.08 -2.86 20.16
C THR A 426 -11.90 -2.09 20.77
N GLU A 427 -10.80 -2.80 21.06
CA GLU A 427 -9.50 -2.18 21.40
C GLU A 427 -8.68 -1.89 20.12
N TYR A 428 -9.26 -2.15 18.95
CA TYR A 428 -8.62 -2.02 17.65
C TYR A 428 -8.60 -0.55 17.20
N SER A 429 -7.47 -0.08 16.69
CA SER A 429 -7.29 1.34 16.35
C SER A 429 -7.61 1.69 14.89
N GLU A 430 -7.80 0.68 14.02
CA GLU A 430 -7.96 0.88 12.59
C GLU A 430 -9.43 0.89 12.15
N HIS A 431 -10.17 1.94 12.53
CA HIS A 431 -11.57 2.13 12.15
C HIS A 431 -11.67 3.03 10.92
N TYR A 432 -11.26 2.50 9.75
CA TYR A 432 -11.25 3.19 8.46
C TYR A 432 -12.39 2.76 7.54
N GLY A 433 -13.50 2.26 8.08
CA GLY A 433 -14.70 1.96 7.30
C GLY A 433 -15.45 3.23 6.94
N TYR A 434 -15.54 3.53 5.65
CA TYR A 434 -16.29 4.67 5.12
C TYR A 434 -17.45 4.21 4.25
N TYR A 435 -17.27 3.14 3.47
CA TYR A 435 -18.26 2.60 2.56
C TYR A 435 -18.77 1.24 3.02
N ASN A 436 -20.08 1.14 3.28
CA ASN A 436 -20.73 -0.12 3.56
C ASN A 436 -20.94 -0.92 2.27
N ARG A 437 -20.05 -1.87 2.02
CA ARG A 437 -20.05 -2.67 0.81
C ARG A 437 -21.25 -3.63 0.72
N ARG A 438 -22.00 -3.87 1.81
CA ARG A 438 -23.18 -4.74 1.83
C ARG A 438 -24.45 -3.98 1.46
N THR A 439 -24.63 -2.74 1.98
CA THR A 439 -25.77 -1.89 1.68
C THR A 439 -25.52 -0.91 0.55
N GLN A 440 -24.24 -0.73 0.14
CA GLN A 440 -23.79 0.22 -0.87
C GLN A 440 -24.06 1.69 -0.49
N GLU A 441 -23.93 1.99 0.80
CA GLU A 441 -24.12 3.33 1.36
C GLU A 441 -22.85 3.79 2.08
N TRP A 442 -22.65 5.10 2.17
CA TRP A 442 -21.57 5.67 2.96
C TRP A 442 -21.93 5.71 4.43
N TYR A 443 -21.06 5.20 5.32
CA TYR A 443 -21.23 5.35 6.77
C TYR A 443 -21.14 6.82 7.21
N PHE A 444 -20.32 7.61 6.51
CA PHE A 444 -20.07 9.02 6.78
C PHE A 444 -20.16 9.83 5.49
N PRO A 445 -21.38 10.05 4.95
CA PRO A 445 -21.57 10.80 3.69
C PRO A 445 -21.07 12.24 3.77
N GLU A 446 -21.00 12.83 4.98
CA GLU A 446 -20.47 14.16 5.22
C GLU A 446 -18.97 14.25 4.90
N ILE A 447 -18.20 13.20 5.19
CA ILE A 447 -16.77 13.11 4.84
C ILE A 447 -16.61 13.08 3.32
N ILE A 448 -17.39 12.26 2.62
CA ILE A 448 -17.33 12.18 1.15
C ILE A 448 -17.73 13.52 0.51
N LYS A 449 -18.72 14.18 1.10
CA LYS A 449 -19.12 15.53 0.67
C LYS A 449 -17.97 16.53 0.83
N ALA A 450 -17.31 16.54 2.00
CA ALA A 450 -16.16 17.44 2.26
C ALA A 450 -15.00 17.18 1.29
N ILE A 451 -14.68 15.92 0.99
CA ILE A 451 -13.69 15.55 -0.03
C ILE A 451 -14.10 16.10 -1.41
N ASN A 452 -15.34 15.87 -1.82
CA ASN A 452 -15.84 16.25 -3.14
C ASN A 452 -15.99 17.78 -3.34
N GLU A 453 -16.16 18.55 -2.28
CA GLU A 453 -16.20 20.02 -2.34
C GLU A 453 -14.85 20.59 -2.78
N GLU A 454 -13.74 19.99 -2.42
CA GLU A 454 -12.38 20.45 -2.72
C GLU A 454 -11.83 19.98 -4.08
N ILE A 455 -12.52 19.06 -4.76
CA ILE A 455 -12.10 18.54 -6.06
C ILE A 455 -12.92 19.10 -7.26
N LYS A 456 -13.95 19.90 -6.97
CA LYS A 456 -14.71 20.62 -7.98
C LYS A 456 -13.91 21.85 -8.44
#